data_d6ab20a9caba174334486fd8d51d5a8c
#
_entry.id   d6ab20a9caba174334486fd8d51d5a8c
#
_cell.length_a   1.000
_cell.length_b   1.000
_cell.length_c   1.000
_cell.angle_alpha   90.00
_cell.angle_beta   90.00
_cell.angle_gamma   90.00
#
_symmetry.space_group_name_H-M   'P 1'
#
loop_
_entity.id
_entity.type
_entity.pdbx_description
1 polymer ?
#
loop_
_entity_poly.entity_id
_entity_poly.type
_entity_poly.pdbx_seq_one_letter_code
_entity_poly.pdbx_strand_id
1 'polypeptide(L)'
;MLEVHPVVGLPDVRPGDDLAALLADAFAYAPGDVVVVTSKVVSKAEGRLIPAGEDREATRLQAIDDETVRVVARRGTTTIAETRHGLVMAAAGVDGSNVRGDEIALLPLDPDASARALRERLRELTGVDVAVIVSDTMGRAWRVGQTDQAIGVAGISPVRDSRGTQDSHGHVLEVTEIAVADELASAAELVKGKADGIAAAVVRGLAYDDDGRPARALTRPSADDMFRLGTREAQAETTALRRTVRSFTEAPVDRAVVVRAVAAALTAPAPHHTTPWRFALVEERREQLLDAMAERWAADLRGDGFTEEQVTRRLRRGDVLRAAPCLVVPCMVRDGAHDYPDARRAAAEERMFVVAAGAGVQAFLVQLAVEGLGSTWVSSALFCPDVVQDVLDITWEPLGVVAIGHPAERPVPRTSRDPEDFLVRR
;
A
#
# COMPACT_ATOMS: atom_id res chain seq x y z
N MET A 1 4.93 8.59 42.77
CA MET A 1 4.06 7.49 42.31
C MET A 1 3.49 7.92 40.97
N LEU A 2 3.46 7.06 39.97
CA LEU A 2 2.82 7.39 38.69
C LEU A 2 1.32 7.13 38.80
N GLU A 3 0.51 8.11 38.41
CA GLU A 3 -0.96 8.04 38.45
C GLU A 3 -1.53 8.43 37.10
N VAL A 4 -2.64 7.80 36.69
CA VAL A 4 -3.36 8.13 35.46
C VAL A 4 -4.82 8.41 35.80
N HIS A 5 -5.27 9.62 35.51
CA HIS A 5 -6.60 10.11 35.89
C HIS A 5 -7.43 10.38 34.63
N PRO A 6 -8.66 9.84 34.50
CA PRO A 6 -9.55 10.20 33.41
C PRO A 6 -10.07 11.64 33.60
N VAL A 7 -10.16 12.39 32.50
CA VAL A 7 -10.87 13.69 32.49
C VAL A 7 -12.33 13.43 32.11
N VAL A 8 -13.18 13.44 33.10
CA VAL A 8 -14.61 13.14 32.93
C VAL A 8 -15.46 14.40 32.76
N GLY A 9 -16.63 14.25 32.14
CA GLY A 9 -17.62 15.34 32.04
C GLY A 9 -17.42 16.28 30.87
N LEU A 10 -16.52 15.99 29.93
CA LEU A 10 -16.40 16.77 28.70
C LEU A 10 -17.68 16.62 27.84
N PRO A 11 -18.25 17.73 27.32
CA PRO A 11 -19.39 17.68 26.42
C PRO A 11 -19.02 17.11 25.05
N ASP A 12 -20.02 16.91 24.21
CA ASP A 12 -19.76 16.61 22.78
C ASP A 12 -19.18 17.85 22.08
N VAL A 13 -17.86 17.86 21.92
CA VAL A 13 -17.09 18.97 21.36
C VAL A 13 -17.49 19.26 19.91
N ARG A 14 -17.57 20.53 19.54
CA ARG A 14 -18.00 21.03 18.24
C ARG A 14 -16.95 21.97 17.64
N PRO A 15 -17.00 22.19 16.30
CA PRO A 15 -16.15 23.19 15.68
C PRO A 15 -16.27 24.56 16.31
N GLY A 16 -15.13 25.12 16.75
CA GLY A 16 -15.02 26.41 17.39
C GLY A 16 -15.14 26.41 18.92
N ASP A 17 -15.38 25.26 19.56
CA ASP A 17 -15.32 25.15 21.01
C ASP A 17 -13.89 25.38 21.53
N ASP A 18 -13.74 26.10 22.63
CA ASP A 18 -12.47 26.24 23.35
C ASP A 18 -12.19 24.96 24.15
N LEU A 19 -11.54 24.00 23.50
CA LEU A 19 -11.23 22.71 24.12
C LEU A 19 -10.37 22.85 25.37
N ALA A 20 -9.46 23.83 25.40
CA ALA A 20 -8.64 24.08 26.60
C ALA A 20 -9.46 24.57 27.76
N ALA A 21 -10.48 25.43 27.54
CA ALA A 21 -11.40 25.85 28.58
C ALA A 21 -12.22 24.68 29.13
N LEU A 22 -12.74 23.82 28.27
CA LEU A 22 -13.46 22.61 28.66
C LEU A 22 -12.59 21.67 29.52
N LEU A 23 -11.33 21.51 29.13
CA LEU A 23 -10.35 20.70 29.89
C LEU A 23 -9.99 21.35 31.23
N ALA A 24 -9.82 22.68 31.27
CA ALA A 24 -9.52 23.42 32.50
C ALA A 24 -10.66 23.36 33.53
N ASP A 25 -11.90 23.39 33.07
CA ASP A 25 -13.08 23.27 33.93
C ASP A 25 -13.28 21.83 34.45
N ALA A 26 -12.86 20.84 33.70
CA ALA A 26 -13.09 19.41 34.00
C ALA A 26 -12.03 18.78 34.92
N PHE A 27 -10.82 19.40 35.08
CA PHE A 27 -9.74 18.81 35.86
C PHE A 27 -8.85 19.82 36.55
N ALA A 28 -8.43 19.53 37.82
CA ALA A 28 -7.47 20.31 38.57
C ALA A 28 -6.04 19.91 38.30
N TYR A 29 -5.33 20.69 37.49
CA TYR A 29 -3.95 20.42 37.08
C TYR A 29 -2.93 20.75 38.15
N ALA A 30 -1.80 20.04 38.16
CA ALA A 30 -0.62 20.31 38.94
C ALA A 30 0.63 20.49 38.04
N PRO A 31 1.64 21.24 38.49
CA PRO A 31 2.89 21.35 37.72
C PRO A 31 3.51 20.00 37.42
N GLY A 32 3.90 19.77 36.15
CA GLY A 32 4.48 18.51 35.68
C GLY A 32 3.45 17.45 35.29
N ASP A 33 2.16 17.76 35.29
CA ASP A 33 1.14 16.90 34.68
C ASP A 33 1.34 16.79 33.15
N VAL A 34 1.00 15.63 32.58
CA VAL A 34 0.94 15.43 31.16
C VAL A 34 -0.51 15.16 30.75
N VAL A 35 -1.08 16.06 29.97
CA VAL A 35 -2.45 15.93 29.43
C VAL A 35 -2.40 15.16 28.13
N VAL A 36 -3.05 14.01 28.08
CA VAL A 36 -3.18 13.20 26.88
C VAL A 36 -4.61 13.35 26.35
N VAL A 37 -4.75 13.93 25.17
CA VAL A 37 -6.04 14.19 24.53
C VAL A 37 -6.14 13.42 23.21
N THR A 38 -7.31 12.81 22.92
CA THR A 38 -7.48 12.08 21.65
C THR A 38 -7.56 13.06 20.46
N SER A 39 -6.92 12.68 19.36
CA SER A 39 -6.94 13.42 18.09
C SER A 39 -8.35 13.79 17.65
N LYS A 40 -9.30 12.91 17.87
CA LYS A 40 -10.69 13.09 17.44
C LYS A 40 -11.38 14.31 18.06
N VAL A 41 -11.18 14.56 19.36
CA VAL A 41 -11.78 15.72 19.99
C VAL A 41 -11.07 17.01 19.57
N VAL A 42 -9.77 16.94 19.31
CA VAL A 42 -9.00 18.05 18.71
C VAL A 42 -9.51 18.34 17.30
N SER A 43 -9.66 17.33 16.48
CA SER A 43 -10.22 17.43 15.12
C SER A 43 -11.63 18.06 15.13
N LYS A 44 -12.48 17.66 16.07
CA LYS A 44 -13.81 18.27 16.23
C LYS A 44 -13.72 19.77 16.53
N ALA A 45 -12.92 20.17 17.53
CA ALA A 45 -12.74 21.55 17.90
C ALA A 45 -12.20 22.42 16.75
N GLU A 46 -11.26 21.87 15.95
CA GLU A 46 -10.65 22.53 14.81
C GLU A 46 -11.49 22.46 13.52
N GLY A 47 -12.67 21.82 13.55
CA GLY A 47 -13.54 21.70 12.39
C GLY A 47 -13.00 20.75 11.30
N ARG A 48 -12.14 19.80 11.67
CA ARG A 48 -11.64 18.75 10.77
C ARG A 48 -12.66 17.63 10.58
N LEU A 49 -13.91 18.04 10.36
CA LEU A 49 -15.04 17.17 10.06
C LEU A 49 -15.51 17.43 8.64
N ILE A 50 -15.79 16.37 7.89
CA ILE A 50 -16.40 16.46 6.56
C ILE A 50 -17.79 15.83 6.58
N PRO A 51 -18.78 16.38 5.82
CA PRO A 51 -20.09 15.77 5.67
C PRO A 51 -19.96 14.38 5.01
N ALA A 52 -20.67 13.40 5.55
CA ALA A 52 -20.62 12.03 5.01
C ALA A 52 -21.33 11.87 3.65
N GLY A 53 -22.11 12.84 3.20
CA GLY A 53 -22.87 12.80 1.94
C GLY A 53 -23.97 11.73 1.95
N GLU A 54 -24.53 11.45 0.76
CA GLU A 54 -25.53 10.39 0.59
C GLU A 54 -24.92 9.00 0.67
N ASP A 55 -23.71 8.81 0.15
CA ASP A 55 -22.91 7.59 0.28
C ASP A 55 -21.72 7.83 1.22
N ARG A 56 -21.92 7.48 2.49
CA ARG A 56 -20.92 7.64 3.55
C ARG A 56 -19.64 6.86 3.26
N GLU A 57 -19.75 5.66 2.71
CA GLU A 57 -18.57 4.82 2.44
C GLU A 57 -17.77 5.36 1.26
N ALA A 58 -18.41 5.80 0.19
CA ALA A 58 -17.73 6.45 -0.92
C ALA A 58 -17.01 7.74 -0.47
N THR A 59 -17.67 8.58 0.35
CA THR A 59 -17.05 9.79 0.91
C THR A 59 -15.85 9.44 1.79
N ARG A 60 -15.96 8.38 2.61
CA ARG A 60 -14.86 7.92 3.47
C ARG A 60 -13.66 7.43 2.63
N LEU A 61 -13.91 6.66 1.59
CA LEU A 61 -12.86 6.16 0.69
C LEU A 61 -12.16 7.31 -0.04
N GLN A 62 -12.90 8.31 -0.50
CA GLN A 62 -12.32 9.51 -1.10
C GLN A 62 -11.46 10.28 -0.11
N ALA A 63 -11.93 10.47 1.13
CA ALA A 63 -11.16 11.13 2.17
C ALA A 63 -9.85 10.38 2.51
N ILE A 64 -9.88 9.04 2.48
CA ILE A 64 -8.68 8.21 2.65
C ILE A 64 -7.68 8.47 1.52
N ASP A 65 -8.14 8.52 0.28
CA ASP A 65 -7.26 8.79 -0.86
C ASP A 65 -6.66 10.22 -0.78
N ASP A 66 -7.47 11.21 -0.40
CA ASP A 66 -7.03 12.62 -0.26
C ASP A 66 -6.00 12.82 0.86
N GLU A 67 -6.10 12.06 1.98
CA GLU A 67 -5.16 12.11 3.10
C GLU A 67 -3.94 11.17 2.92
N THR A 68 -3.94 10.32 1.88
CA THR A 68 -2.88 9.35 1.60
C THR A 68 -1.78 9.95 0.76
N VAL A 69 -0.54 9.94 1.27
CA VAL A 69 0.67 10.25 0.48
C VAL A 69 1.17 9.00 -0.25
N ARG A 70 1.13 7.85 0.42
CA ARG A 70 1.60 6.57 -0.12
C ARG A 70 0.84 5.41 0.50
N VAL A 71 0.36 4.50 -0.34
CA VAL A 71 -0.21 3.23 0.13
C VAL A 71 0.92 2.27 0.51
N VAL A 72 0.91 1.80 1.75
CA VAL A 72 1.90 0.85 2.29
C VAL A 72 1.43 -0.59 2.10
N ALA A 73 0.16 -0.87 2.40
CA ALA A 73 -0.43 -2.20 2.25
C ALA A 73 -1.95 -2.13 2.08
N ARG A 74 -2.52 -3.12 1.39
CA ARG A 74 -3.98 -3.32 1.29
C ARG A 74 -4.33 -4.76 1.60
N ARG A 75 -5.42 -4.95 2.37
CA ARG A 75 -6.01 -6.27 2.62
C ARG A 75 -7.53 -6.15 2.73
N GLY A 76 -8.25 -6.64 1.74
CA GLY A 76 -9.69 -6.43 1.64
C GLY A 76 -10.00 -4.93 1.57
N THR A 77 -10.88 -4.44 2.44
CA THR A 77 -11.24 -3.02 2.55
C THR A 77 -10.26 -2.19 3.41
N THR A 78 -9.27 -2.83 4.03
CA THR A 78 -8.30 -2.15 4.89
C THR A 78 -7.12 -1.63 4.07
N THR A 79 -6.89 -0.33 4.10
CA THR A 79 -5.71 0.33 3.55
C THR A 79 -4.83 0.81 4.70
N ILE A 80 -3.54 0.45 4.68
CA ILE A 80 -2.50 1.07 5.51
C ILE A 80 -1.80 2.08 4.63
N ALA A 81 -1.78 3.33 5.06
CA ALA A 81 -1.24 4.43 4.28
C ALA A 81 -0.28 5.30 5.11
N GLU A 82 0.68 5.90 4.43
CA GLU A 82 1.46 7.01 4.96
C GLU A 82 0.69 8.31 4.75
N THR A 83 0.45 9.05 5.82
CA THR A 83 -0.27 10.31 5.81
C THR A 83 0.67 11.48 5.51
N ARG A 84 0.12 12.69 5.29
CA ARG A 84 0.91 13.94 5.17
C ARG A 84 1.79 14.25 6.38
N HIS A 85 1.43 13.72 7.56
CA HIS A 85 2.21 13.84 8.79
C HIS A 85 3.39 12.87 8.85
N GLY A 86 3.48 11.92 7.89
CA GLY A 86 4.45 10.83 7.86
C GLY A 86 4.07 9.64 8.76
N LEU A 87 2.86 9.63 9.30
CA LEU A 87 2.34 8.51 10.09
C LEU A 87 1.92 7.37 9.16
N VAL A 88 2.28 6.14 9.51
CA VAL A 88 1.85 4.93 8.78
C VAL A 88 0.74 4.25 9.58
N MET A 89 -0.50 4.37 9.10
CA MET A 89 -1.67 3.93 9.86
C MET A 89 -2.82 3.46 8.96
N ALA A 90 -3.82 2.82 9.56
CA ALA A 90 -5.00 2.37 8.85
C ALA A 90 -5.85 3.57 8.40
N ALA A 91 -6.40 3.47 7.18
CA ALA A 91 -7.33 4.43 6.59
C ALA A 91 -6.83 5.89 6.62
N ALA A 92 -5.50 6.10 6.59
CA ALA A 92 -4.87 7.43 6.69
C ALA A 92 -5.37 8.28 7.88
N GLY A 93 -5.83 7.65 8.97
CA GLY A 93 -6.42 8.32 10.13
C GLY A 93 -7.85 8.84 9.93
N VAL A 94 -8.48 8.55 8.81
CA VAL A 94 -9.88 8.88 8.54
C VAL A 94 -10.79 7.98 9.37
N ASP A 95 -11.57 8.55 10.28
CA ASP A 95 -12.39 7.79 11.20
C ASP A 95 -13.86 8.25 11.18
N GLY A 96 -14.74 7.27 11.12
CA GLY A 96 -16.19 7.46 11.20
C GLY A 96 -16.80 7.06 12.56
N SER A 97 -15.96 6.64 13.53
CA SER A 97 -16.44 6.26 14.87
C SER A 97 -16.49 7.46 15.84
N ASN A 98 -17.41 7.45 16.80
CA ASN A 98 -17.58 8.52 17.80
C ASN A 98 -17.72 9.94 17.19
N VAL A 99 -18.22 10.04 15.96
CA VAL A 99 -18.72 11.26 15.32
C VAL A 99 -20.19 11.09 14.99
N ARG A 100 -20.90 12.15 14.66
CA ARG A 100 -22.31 12.04 14.24
C ARG A 100 -22.41 11.19 12.97
N GLY A 101 -23.57 10.57 12.76
CA GLY A 101 -23.77 9.66 11.63
C GLY A 101 -23.58 10.28 10.24
N ASP A 102 -23.68 11.60 10.16
CA ASP A 102 -23.54 12.43 8.97
C ASP A 102 -22.15 13.07 8.81
N GLU A 103 -21.18 12.72 9.67
CA GLU A 103 -19.83 13.28 9.68
C GLU A 103 -18.75 12.20 9.62
N ILE A 104 -17.58 12.57 9.11
CA ILE A 104 -16.34 11.81 9.09
C ILE A 104 -15.23 12.72 9.64
N ALA A 105 -14.42 12.20 10.57
CA ALA A 105 -13.30 12.93 11.15
C ALA A 105 -12.01 12.66 10.38
N LEU A 106 -11.25 13.71 10.15
CA LEU A 106 -9.88 13.69 9.65
C LEU A 106 -8.92 14.02 10.79
N LEU A 107 -7.64 13.69 10.68
CA LEU A 107 -6.64 14.12 11.66
C LEU A 107 -6.49 15.65 11.69
N PRO A 108 -6.05 16.24 12.82
CA PRO A 108 -5.64 17.64 12.85
C PRO A 108 -4.61 17.95 11.77
N LEU A 109 -4.59 19.16 11.23
CA LEU A 109 -3.64 19.53 10.16
C LEU A 109 -2.19 19.52 10.63
N ASP A 110 -1.95 19.97 11.84
CA ASP A 110 -0.65 19.98 12.53
C ASP A 110 -0.88 19.61 14.00
N PRO A 111 -0.82 18.32 14.37
CA PRO A 111 -1.06 17.89 15.74
C PRO A 111 -0.09 18.47 16.78
N ASP A 112 1.15 18.77 16.39
CA ASP A 112 2.10 19.46 17.28
C ASP A 112 1.71 20.91 17.52
N ALA A 113 1.20 21.63 16.51
CA ALA A 113 0.66 22.97 16.68
C ALA A 113 -0.58 22.96 17.57
N SER A 114 -1.47 21.97 17.38
CA SER A 114 -2.64 21.76 18.24
C SER A 114 -2.24 21.54 19.69
N ALA A 115 -1.22 20.69 19.94
CA ALA A 115 -0.69 20.44 21.29
C ALA A 115 -0.13 21.71 21.90
N ARG A 116 0.63 22.51 21.14
CA ARG A 116 1.18 23.81 21.61
C ARG A 116 0.07 24.79 21.98
N ALA A 117 -0.92 24.94 21.12
CA ALA A 117 -2.04 25.85 21.36
C ALA A 117 -2.84 25.46 22.62
N LEU A 118 -3.10 24.16 22.80
CA LEU A 118 -3.76 23.63 24.00
C LEU A 118 -2.92 23.89 25.26
N ARG A 119 -1.61 23.65 25.24
CA ARG A 119 -0.69 23.89 26.36
C ARG A 119 -0.70 25.37 26.77
N GLU A 120 -0.53 26.26 25.80
CA GLU A 120 -0.51 27.70 26.03
C GLU A 120 -1.83 28.18 26.63
N ARG A 121 -2.96 27.72 26.05
CA ARG A 121 -4.29 28.13 26.53
C ARG A 121 -4.61 27.55 27.91
N LEU A 122 -4.24 26.32 28.21
CA LEU A 122 -4.37 25.74 29.56
C LEU A 122 -3.55 26.52 30.57
N ARG A 123 -2.31 26.90 30.23
CA ARG A 123 -1.48 27.74 31.14
C ARG A 123 -2.09 29.12 31.39
N GLU A 124 -2.68 29.74 30.37
CA GLU A 124 -3.40 31.01 30.55
C GLU A 124 -4.59 30.88 31.52
N LEU A 125 -5.37 29.81 31.37
CA LEU A 125 -6.61 29.61 32.14
C LEU A 125 -6.33 29.14 33.57
N THR A 126 -5.36 28.27 33.78
CA THR A 126 -5.12 27.60 35.07
C THR A 126 -3.93 28.17 35.85
N GLY A 127 -3.04 28.90 35.19
CA GLY A 127 -1.76 29.32 35.75
C GLY A 127 -0.74 28.18 35.89
N VAL A 128 -1.05 26.96 35.46
CA VAL A 128 -0.21 25.78 35.60
C VAL A 128 0.40 25.41 34.24
N ASP A 129 1.72 25.17 34.21
CA ASP A 129 2.40 24.67 33.04
C ASP A 129 2.33 23.14 33.04
N VAL A 130 1.75 22.57 31.97
CA VAL A 130 1.57 21.13 31.76
C VAL A 130 2.15 20.73 30.40
N ALA A 131 2.53 19.48 30.23
CA ALA A 131 2.78 18.96 28.89
C ALA A 131 1.46 18.51 28.26
N VAL A 132 1.40 18.51 26.91
CA VAL A 132 0.24 18.04 26.14
C VAL A 132 0.68 17.04 25.10
N ILE A 133 -0.04 15.92 25.02
CA ILE A 133 0.11 14.89 23.99
C ILE A 133 -1.23 14.74 23.26
N VAL A 134 -1.23 14.87 21.94
CA VAL A 134 -2.35 14.47 21.09
C VAL A 134 -2.12 13.03 20.68
N SER A 135 -3.05 12.13 21.02
CA SER A 135 -2.93 10.69 20.74
C SER A 135 -3.95 10.22 19.71
N ASP A 136 -3.59 9.20 18.95
CA ASP A 136 -4.50 8.46 18.09
C ASP A 136 -4.32 6.96 18.22
N THR A 137 -5.39 6.19 17.95
CA THR A 137 -5.36 4.73 18.10
C THR A 137 -4.85 4.04 16.85
N MET A 138 -3.76 3.33 16.97
CA MET A 138 -3.11 2.66 15.84
C MET A 138 -2.96 1.15 16.04
N GLY A 139 -3.05 0.41 14.93
CA GLY A 139 -2.59 -0.98 14.86
C GLY A 139 -1.06 -1.05 14.96
N ARG A 140 -0.57 -2.20 15.37
CA ARG A 140 0.89 -2.44 15.49
C ARG A 140 1.31 -3.55 14.56
N ALA A 141 2.42 -3.35 13.83
CA ALA A 141 3.03 -4.42 13.06
C ALA A 141 3.38 -5.63 13.97
N TRP A 142 3.19 -6.85 13.47
CA TRP A 142 3.50 -8.12 14.16
C TRP A 142 2.69 -8.43 15.42
N ARG A 143 1.76 -7.59 15.84
CA ARG A 143 0.97 -7.79 17.07
C ARG A 143 -0.51 -7.61 16.81
N VAL A 144 -1.32 -8.33 17.54
CA VAL A 144 -2.79 -8.16 17.58
C VAL A 144 -3.14 -7.05 18.57
N GLY A 145 -4.22 -6.34 18.30
CA GLY A 145 -4.73 -5.23 19.11
C GLY A 145 -4.18 -3.88 18.67
N GLN A 146 -4.80 -2.84 19.18
CA GLN A 146 -4.46 -1.45 18.95
C GLN A 146 -3.95 -0.82 20.26
N THR A 147 -3.18 0.25 20.15
CA THR A 147 -2.78 1.12 21.27
C THR A 147 -2.83 2.55 20.83
N ASP A 148 -3.02 3.46 21.75
CA ASP A 148 -2.82 4.88 21.45
C ASP A 148 -1.33 5.18 21.27
N GLN A 149 -1.03 6.02 20.29
CA GLN A 149 0.31 6.53 19.98
C GLN A 149 0.25 8.05 19.89
N ALA A 150 1.34 8.71 20.26
CA ALA A 150 1.43 10.15 20.18
C ALA A 150 1.60 10.61 18.72
N ILE A 151 0.76 11.55 18.30
CA ILE A 151 0.84 12.16 16.97
C ILE A 151 1.18 13.64 17.02
N GLY A 152 1.09 14.27 18.20
CA GLY A 152 1.48 15.64 18.47
C GLY A 152 1.91 15.81 19.93
N VAL A 153 2.93 16.63 20.18
CA VAL A 153 3.44 16.87 21.54
C VAL A 153 3.77 18.35 21.76
N ALA A 154 3.66 18.78 23.02
CA ALA A 154 4.14 20.09 23.47
C ALA A 154 4.57 20.03 24.93
N GLY A 155 5.75 20.56 25.25
CA GLY A 155 6.26 20.64 26.61
C GLY A 155 6.84 19.32 27.14
N ILE A 156 7.08 18.36 26.25
CA ILE A 156 7.71 17.07 26.60
C ILE A 156 8.49 16.54 25.39
N SER A 157 9.68 15.99 25.65
CA SER A 157 10.45 15.26 24.63
C SER A 157 9.74 13.96 24.27
N PRO A 158 9.42 13.71 22.98
CA PRO A 158 8.68 12.51 22.59
C PRO A 158 9.49 11.22 22.79
N VAL A 159 10.83 11.33 22.70
CA VAL A 159 11.78 10.23 22.86
C VAL A 159 12.80 10.57 23.91
N ARG A 160 12.97 9.70 24.89
CA ARG A 160 14.08 9.78 25.85
C ARG A 160 15.28 9.04 25.27
N ASP A 161 16.35 9.78 25.04
CA ASP A 161 17.63 9.22 24.58
C ASP A 161 18.45 8.75 25.79
N SER A 162 18.69 7.46 25.89
CA SER A 162 19.51 6.84 26.93
C SER A 162 20.89 6.41 26.40
N ARG A 163 21.22 6.72 25.14
CA ARG A 163 22.52 6.40 24.56
C ARG A 163 23.64 7.13 25.30
N GLY A 164 24.73 6.44 25.51
CA GLY A 164 25.89 6.97 26.28
C GLY A 164 25.75 6.88 27.80
N THR A 165 24.56 6.52 28.33
CA THR A 165 24.40 6.21 29.76
C THR A 165 24.88 4.79 30.05
N GLN A 166 25.15 4.48 31.32
CA GLN A 166 25.55 3.13 31.73
C GLN A 166 24.40 2.39 32.39
N ASP A 167 24.30 1.09 32.11
CA ASP A 167 23.40 0.19 32.82
C ASP A 167 23.88 -0.08 34.25
N SER A 168 23.14 -0.88 35.04
CA SER A 168 23.49 -1.26 36.40
C SER A 168 24.78 -2.07 36.53
N HIS A 169 25.35 -2.56 35.45
CA HIS A 169 26.58 -3.34 35.35
C HIS A 169 27.76 -2.55 34.73
N GLY A 170 27.53 -1.29 34.38
CA GLY A 170 28.53 -0.40 33.81
C GLY A 170 28.70 -0.50 32.27
N HIS A 171 27.84 -1.23 31.57
CA HIS A 171 27.85 -1.27 30.10
C HIS A 171 27.19 -0.02 29.53
N VAL A 172 27.81 0.59 28.53
CA VAL A 172 27.27 1.77 27.85
C VAL A 172 26.11 1.34 26.94
N LEU A 173 24.96 2.03 27.07
CA LEU A 173 23.82 1.84 26.21
C LEU A 173 24.09 2.56 24.87
N GLU A 174 24.15 1.81 23.75
CA GLU A 174 24.53 2.38 22.45
C GLU A 174 23.33 2.75 21.57
N VAL A 175 22.20 2.08 21.78
CA VAL A 175 21.02 2.18 20.86
C VAL A 175 19.70 2.46 21.59
N THR A 176 19.72 2.66 22.90
CA THR A 176 18.50 2.73 23.70
C THR A 176 17.84 4.11 23.61
N GLU A 177 16.73 4.17 22.89
CA GLU A 177 15.80 5.30 22.84
C GLU A 177 14.41 4.79 23.25
N ILE A 178 13.75 5.52 24.17
CA ILE A 178 12.45 5.14 24.72
C ILE A 178 11.40 6.10 24.18
N ALA A 179 10.35 5.60 23.55
CA ALA A 179 9.24 6.37 23.00
C ALA A 179 8.28 6.81 24.14
N VAL A 180 8.73 7.74 24.99
CA VAL A 180 8.02 8.15 26.21
C VAL A 180 6.63 8.67 25.93
N ALA A 181 6.45 9.45 24.85
CA ALA A 181 5.13 9.97 24.51
C ALA A 181 4.15 8.87 24.08
N ASP A 182 4.63 7.80 23.40
CA ASP A 182 3.79 6.64 23.06
C ASP A 182 3.43 5.81 24.31
N GLU A 183 4.37 5.66 25.26
CA GLU A 183 4.08 4.98 26.53
C GLU A 183 3.01 5.73 27.32
N LEU A 184 3.08 7.07 27.38
CA LEU A 184 2.08 7.92 28.05
C LEU A 184 0.73 7.89 27.32
N ALA A 185 0.72 7.94 25.99
CA ALA A 185 -0.49 7.82 25.18
C ALA A 185 -1.20 6.49 25.44
N SER A 186 -0.42 5.38 25.43
CA SER A 186 -0.94 4.04 25.73
C SER A 186 -1.43 3.88 27.17
N ALA A 187 -0.73 4.46 28.16
CA ALA A 187 -1.16 4.45 29.55
C ALA A 187 -2.48 5.22 29.76
N ALA A 188 -2.59 6.39 29.12
CA ALA A 188 -3.82 7.20 29.15
C ALA A 188 -5.03 6.46 28.55
N GLU A 189 -4.84 5.65 27.51
CA GLU A 189 -5.91 4.86 26.89
C GLU A 189 -6.54 3.85 27.86
N LEU A 190 -5.80 3.33 28.82
CA LEU A 190 -6.31 2.38 29.82
C LEU A 190 -7.46 2.97 30.66
N VAL A 191 -7.49 4.30 30.85
CA VAL A 191 -8.54 5.00 31.61
C VAL A 191 -9.52 5.76 30.72
N LYS A 192 -9.17 6.07 29.45
CA LYS A 192 -10.08 6.69 28.48
C LYS A 192 -11.10 5.68 27.96
N GLY A 193 -10.65 4.47 27.62
CA GLY A 193 -11.48 3.46 26.99
C GLY A 193 -12.03 3.86 25.62
N LYS A 194 -12.81 3.00 25.01
CA LYS A 194 -13.37 3.22 23.65
C LYS A 194 -14.85 3.63 23.66
N ALA A 195 -15.59 3.21 24.67
CA ALA A 195 -17.04 3.41 24.74
C ALA A 195 -17.49 4.38 25.85
N ASP A 196 -16.58 4.83 26.71
CA ASP A 196 -16.92 5.56 27.93
C ASP A 196 -17.06 7.07 27.71
N GLY A 197 -16.78 7.54 26.49
CA GLY A 197 -16.88 8.98 26.13
C GLY A 197 -15.80 9.87 26.76
N ILE A 198 -14.72 9.27 27.29
CA ILE A 198 -13.63 9.98 27.93
C ILE A 198 -12.56 10.32 26.86
N ALA A 199 -12.47 11.61 26.53
CA ALA A 199 -11.59 12.06 25.44
C ALA A 199 -10.19 12.48 25.89
N ALA A 200 -9.94 12.60 27.19
CA ALA A 200 -8.63 12.99 27.72
C ALA A 200 -8.33 12.30 29.06
N ALA A 201 -7.04 12.19 29.35
CA ALA A 201 -6.54 11.75 30.65
C ALA A 201 -5.33 12.58 31.06
N VAL A 202 -5.02 12.60 32.36
CA VAL A 202 -3.86 13.27 32.92
C VAL A 202 -2.93 12.23 33.53
N VAL A 203 -1.68 12.21 33.12
CA VAL A 203 -0.62 11.42 33.73
C VAL A 203 0.17 12.32 34.69
N ARG A 204 0.26 11.91 35.95
CA ARG A 204 0.90 12.66 37.05
C ARG A 204 2.03 11.86 37.67
N GLY A 205 3.11 12.55 38.06
CA GLY A 205 4.19 11.94 38.84
C GLY A 205 5.34 11.33 37.97
N LEU A 206 5.38 11.61 36.67
CA LEU A 206 6.50 11.32 35.79
C LEU A 206 7.46 12.51 35.75
N ALA A 207 8.76 12.25 35.89
CA ALA A 207 9.78 13.23 35.54
C ALA A 207 10.12 13.09 34.04
N TYR A 208 10.07 14.19 33.31
CA TYR A 208 10.35 14.25 31.88
C TYR A 208 11.12 15.52 31.52
N ASP A 209 11.76 15.50 30.37
CA ASP A 209 12.47 16.63 29.77
C ASP A 209 11.67 17.20 28.61
N ASP A 210 11.95 18.43 28.22
CA ASP A 210 11.45 19.07 27.00
C ASP A 210 12.65 19.55 26.17
N ASP A 211 12.91 18.90 25.06
CA ASP A 211 13.98 19.25 24.12
C ASP A 211 13.46 19.97 22.86
N GLY A 212 12.16 20.29 22.84
CA GLY A 212 11.47 20.98 21.74
C GLY A 212 11.28 20.16 20.48
N ARG A 213 11.60 18.85 20.46
CA ARG A 213 11.35 17.99 19.30
C ARG A 213 9.84 17.75 19.11
N PRO A 214 9.35 17.75 17.86
CA PRO A 214 7.96 17.40 17.57
C PRO A 214 7.72 15.87 17.66
N ALA A 215 6.45 15.46 17.72
CA ALA A 215 6.04 14.05 17.71
C ALA A 215 6.59 13.27 16.50
N ARG A 216 6.88 13.96 15.38
CA ARG A 216 7.52 13.36 14.22
C ARG A 216 8.85 12.66 14.55
N ALA A 217 9.53 13.00 15.64
CA ALA A 217 10.72 12.30 16.10
C ALA A 217 10.46 10.81 16.47
N LEU A 218 9.21 10.44 16.73
CA LEU A 218 8.77 9.05 16.92
C LEU A 218 8.65 8.27 15.59
N THR A 219 8.53 8.99 14.47
CA THR A 219 8.31 8.37 13.16
C THR A 219 9.64 8.22 12.44
N ARG A 220 10.02 6.97 12.13
CA ARG A 220 11.21 6.70 11.33
C ARG A 220 11.00 7.21 9.91
N PRO A 221 11.97 7.92 9.31
CA PRO A 221 11.89 8.30 7.90
C PRO A 221 11.69 7.08 7.01
N SER A 222 10.77 7.14 6.05
CA SER A 222 10.46 6.00 5.17
C SER A 222 11.69 5.45 4.41
N ALA A 223 12.72 6.29 4.19
CA ALA A 223 13.95 5.85 3.54
C ALA A 223 14.80 4.93 4.44
N ASP A 224 14.69 5.11 5.78
CA ASP A 224 15.49 4.40 6.79
C ASP A 224 14.72 3.24 7.42
N ASP A 225 13.45 3.07 7.04
CA ASP A 225 12.62 2.00 7.59
C ASP A 225 12.94 0.66 6.93
N MET A 226 13.37 -0.31 7.75
CA MET A 226 13.70 -1.67 7.29
C MET A 226 12.49 -2.42 6.71
N PHE A 227 11.28 -2.02 7.06
CA PHE A 227 10.05 -2.67 6.62
C PHE A 227 9.40 -2.00 5.41
N ARG A 228 9.93 -0.86 4.95
CA ARG A 228 9.37 -0.12 3.82
C ARG A 228 9.25 -0.96 2.55
N LEU A 229 10.27 -1.75 2.22
CA LEU A 229 10.29 -2.63 1.05
C LEU A 229 9.82 -4.05 1.37
N GLY A 230 9.26 -4.27 2.54
CA GLY A 230 8.93 -5.58 3.06
C GLY A 230 10.16 -6.31 3.64
N THR A 231 9.92 -7.53 4.14
CA THR A 231 11.01 -8.37 4.65
C THR A 231 11.76 -9.04 3.50
N ARG A 232 13.02 -9.46 3.71
CA ARG A 232 13.75 -10.28 2.73
C ARG A 232 12.99 -11.55 2.36
N GLU A 233 12.27 -12.13 3.32
CA GLU A 233 11.39 -13.27 3.12
C GLU A 233 10.30 -12.95 2.06
N ALA A 234 9.55 -11.85 2.24
CA ALA A 234 8.55 -11.41 1.29
C ALA A 234 9.14 -11.08 -0.10
N GLN A 235 10.32 -10.46 -0.13
CA GLN A 235 11.02 -10.18 -1.39
C GLN A 235 11.45 -11.47 -2.11
N ALA A 236 11.95 -12.46 -1.39
CA ALA A 236 12.33 -13.75 -1.95
C ALA A 236 11.12 -14.52 -2.50
N GLU A 237 9.94 -14.37 -1.87
CA GLU A 237 8.71 -15.01 -2.31
C GLU A 237 8.03 -14.29 -3.49
N THR A 238 8.41 -13.06 -3.82
CA THR A 238 7.74 -12.23 -4.85
C THR A 238 7.63 -12.96 -6.20
N THR A 239 8.71 -13.59 -6.67
CA THR A 239 8.69 -14.36 -7.92
C THR A 239 7.84 -15.62 -7.84
N ALA A 240 7.67 -16.15 -6.63
CA ALA A 240 6.84 -17.32 -6.35
C ALA A 240 5.34 -16.99 -6.32
N LEU A 241 4.94 -15.72 -6.18
CA LEU A 241 3.53 -15.31 -6.25
C LEU A 241 2.92 -15.54 -7.62
N ARG A 242 3.70 -15.36 -8.70
CA ARG A 242 3.20 -15.52 -10.05
C ARG A 242 2.77 -16.96 -10.33
N ARG A 243 1.51 -17.14 -10.67
CA ARG A 243 0.89 -18.40 -11.08
C ARG A 243 0.16 -18.21 -12.41
N THR A 244 -0.02 -19.32 -13.14
CA THR A 244 -0.93 -19.32 -14.27
C THR A 244 -2.34 -19.49 -13.76
N VAL A 245 -3.15 -18.45 -13.89
CA VAL A 245 -4.57 -18.40 -13.50
C VAL A 245 -5.43 -18.44 -14.76
N ARG A 246 -6.42 -19.32 -14.80
CA ARG A 246 -7.31 -19.52 -15.95
C ARG A 246 -8.78 -19.32 -15.64
N SER A 247 -9.11 -19.02 -14.38
CA SER A 247 -10.47 -18.72 -13.92
C SER A 247 -10.46 -17.36 -13.24
N PHE A 248 -11.26 -16.44 -13.73
CA PHE A 248 -11.32 -15.06 -13.30
C PHE A 248 -12.73 -14.71 -12.84
N THR A 249 -12.84 -13.72 -11.96
CA THR A 249 -14.12 -13.06 -11.68
C THR A 249 -14.45 -12.05 -12.80
N GLU A 250 -15.68 -11.57 -12.83
CA GLU A 250 -16.10 -10.53 -13.79
C GLU A 250 -15.65 -9.11 -13.39
N ALA A 251 -15.02 -8.97 -12.23
CA ALA A 251 -14.56 -7.67 -11.73
C ALA A 251 -13.58 -7.01 -12.72
N PRO A 252 -13.75 -5.74 -13.05
CA PRO A 252 -12.90 -5.04 -13.99
C PRO A 252 -11.48 -4.90 -13.43
N VAL A 253 -10.50 -4.84 -14.33
CA VAL A 253 -9.10 -4.58 -14.01
C VAL A 253 -8.82 -3.09 -14.18
N ASP A 254 -8.32 -2.46 -13.12
CA ASP A 254 -7.90 -1.06 -13.18
C ASP A 254 -6.71 -0.91 -14.15
N ARG A 255 -6.86 0.00 -15.11
CA ARG A 255 -5.82 0.33 -16.09
C ARG A 255 -4.51 0.76 -15.41
N ALA A 256 -4.57 1.43 -14.27
CA ALA A 256 -3.38 1.86 -13.54
C ALA A 256 -2.52 0.67 -13.08
N VAL A 257 -3.12 -0.48 -12.75
CA VAL A 257 -2.40 -1.72 -12.42
C VAL A 257 -1.64 -2.25 -13.64
N VAL A 258 -2.27 -2.23 -14.82
CA VAL A 258 -1.62 -2.64 -16.08
C VAL A 258 -0.43 -1.72 -16.38
N VAL A 259 -0.57 -0.42 -16.18
CA VAL A 259 0.52 0.55 -16.37
C VAL A 259 1.70 0.26 -15.43
N ARG A 260 1.44 -0.05 -14.14
CA ARG A 260 2.51 -0.44 -13.20
C ARG A 260 3.19 -1.75 -13.61
N ALA A 261 2.43 -2.70 -14.14
CA ALA A 261 3.00 -3.95 -14.65
C ALA A 261 3.88 -3.72 -15.89
N VAL A 262 3.49 -2.83 -16.78
CA VAL A 262 4.35 -2.38 -17.91
C VAL A 262 5.61 -1.71 -17.38
N ALA A 263 5.51 -0.82 -16.39
CA ALA A 263 6.68 -0.18 -15.78
C ALA A 263 7.67 -1.21 -15.22
N ALA A 264 7.19 -2.28 -14.60
CA ALA A 264 8.04 -3.39 -14.15
C ALA A 264 8.73 -4.10 -15.32
N ALA A 265 8.04 -4.32 -16.43
CA ALA A 265 8.62 -4.93 -17.63
C ALA A 265 9.80 -4.10 -18.18
N LEU A 266 9.72 -2.77 -18.11
CA LEU A 266 10.76 -1.86 -18.60
C LEU A 266 12.07 -1.92 -17.79
N THR A 267 12.07 -2.59 -16.63
CA THR A 267 13.28 -2.82 -15.82
C THR A 267 14.08 -4.05 -16.25
N ALA A 268 13.55 -4.85 -17.17
CA ALA A 268 14.24 -6.06 -17.65
C ALA A 268 15.50 -5.69 -18.43
N PRO A 269 16.54 -6.57 -18.42
CA PRO A 269 17.74 -6.33 -19.21
C PRO A 269 17.42 -6.39 -20.71
N ALA A 270 18.00 -5.45 -21.47
CA ALA A 270 17.83 -5.36 -22.90
C ALA A 270 19.18 -5.15 -23.61
N PRO A 271 19.34 -5.68 -24.85
CA PRO A 271 20.56 -5.45 -25.62
C PRO A 271 20.69 -3.96 -25.96
N HIS A 272 21.91 -3.47 -25.99
CA HIS A 272 22.26 -2.11 -26.45
C HIS A 272 21.50 -0.96 -25.76
N HIS A 273 21.03 -1.16 -24.52
CA HIS A 273 20.16 -0.20 -23.79
C HIS A 273 18.87 0.15 -24.55
N THR A 274 18.38 -0.74 -25.40
CA THR A 274 17.12 -0.57 -26.13
C THR A 274 15.91 -0.82 -25.21
N THR A 275 14.72 -0.54 -25.73
CA THR A 275 13.44 -0.88 -25.07
C THR A 275 12.58 -1.73 -26.00
N PRO A 276 12.92 -3.04 -26.14
CA PRO A 276 12.34 -3.91 -27.17
C PRO A 276 10.90 -4.34 -26.87
N TRP A 277 10.20 -3.66 -25.98
CA TRP A 277 8.85 -4.03 -25.56
C TRP A 277 7.81 -2.99 -26.01
N ARG A 278 6.65 -3.51 -26.43
CA ARG A 278 5.40 -2.78 -26.55
C ARG A 278 4.30 -3.64 -25.95
N PHE A 279 3.28 -3.02 -25.42
CA PHE A 279 2.15 -3.71 -24.81
C PHE A 279 0.87 -3.12 -25.39
N ALA A 280 0.14 -3.87 -26.19
CA ALA A 280 -1.16 -3.44 -26.70
C ALA A 280 -2.25 -3.87 -25.72
N LEU A 281 -2.89 -2.92 -25.05
CA LEU A 281 -4.11 -3.15 -24.26
C LEU A 281 -5.29 -3.31 -25.23
N VAL A 282 -5.93 -4.48 -25.19
CA VAL A 282 -7.01 -4.83 -26.13
C VAL A 282 -8.35 -4.47 -25.51
N GLU A 283 -8.98 -3.44 -26.03
CA GLU A 283 -10.28 -2.91 -25.58
C GLU A 283 -11.36 -3.14 -26.67
N GLU A 284 -11.54 -2.19 -27.60
CA GLU A 284 -12.62 -2.21 -28.57
C GLU A 284 -12.56 -3.36 -29.60
N ARG A 285 -11.35 -3.82 -29.96
CA ARG A 285 -11.15 -4.85 -31.00
C ARG A 285 -11.02 -6.28 -30.45
N ARG A 286 -11.43 -6.48 -29.20
CA ARG A 286 -11.25 -7.73 -28.49
C ARG A 286 -11.90 -8.93 -29.18
N GLU A 287 -13.19 -8.86 -29.45
CA GLU A 287 -13.92 -9.97 -30.08
C GLU A 287 -13.41 -10.23 -31.49
N GLN A 288 -13.16 -9.18 -32.26
CA GLN A 288 -12.58 -9.29 -33.58
C GLN A 288 -11.22 -10.00 -33.57
N LEU A 289 -10.35 -9.68 -32.61
CA LEU A 289 -9.05 -10.34 -32.46
C LEU A 289 -9.22 -11.81 -32.14
N LEU A 290 -10.04 -12.16 -31.16
CA LEU A 290 -10.22 -13.54 -30.71
C LEU A 290 -10.88 -14.42 -31.78
N ASP A 291 -11.82 -13.85 -32.54
CA ASP A 291 -12.46 -14.55 -33.65
C ASP A 291 -11.49 -14.80 -34.81
N ALA A 292 -10.75 -13.79 -35.24
CA ALA A 292 -9.78 -13.92 -36.32
C ALA A 292 -8.65 -14.93 -35.98
N MET A 293 -8.15 -14.90 -34.72
CA MET A 293 -7.20 -15.88 -34.24
C MET A 293 -7.78 -17.32 -34.20
N ALA A 294 -9.04 -17.45 -33.79
CA ALA A 294 -9.71 -18.77 -33.77
C ALA A 294 -9.95 -19.32 -35.17
N GLU A 295 -10.34 -18.46 -36.14
CA GLU A 295 -10.49 -18.83 -37.54
C GLU A 295 -9.18 -19.31 -38.18
N ARG A 296 -8.07 -18.59 -37.94
CA ARG A 296 -6.75 -19.00 -38.42
C ARG A 296 -6.37 -20.36 -37.83
N TRP A 297 -6.50 -20.52 -36.51
CA TRP A 297 -6.19 -21.78 -35.86
C TRP A 297 -7.06 -22.95 -36.35
N ALA A 298 -8.36 -22.70 -36.59
CA ALA A 298 -9.25 -23.69 -37.18
C ALA A 298 -8.81 -24.11 -38.58
N ALA A 299 -8.37 -23.16 -39.42
CA ALA A 299 -7.86 -23.43 -40.75
C ALA A 299 -6.58 -24.32 -40.71
N ASP A 300 -5.63 -23.99 -39.82
CA ASP A 300 -4.42 -24.75 -39.61
C ASP A 300 -4.73 -26.19 -39.15
N LEU A 301 -5.62 -26.37 -38.18
CA LEU A 301 -6.04 -27.68 -37.71
C LEU A 301 -6.70 -28.53 -38.80
N ARG A 302 -7.54 -27.91 -39.65
CA ARG A 302 -8.11 -28.61 -40.81
C ARG A 302 -7.02 -29.02 -41.82
N GLY A 303 -6.05 -28.13 -42.07
CA GLY A 303 -4.89 -28.40 -42.89
C GLY A 303 -4.05 -29.58 -42.35
N ASP A 304 -3.97 -29.73 -41.04
CA ASP A 304 -3.32 -30.86 -40.36
C ASP A 304 -4.16 -32.15 -40.34
N GLY A 305 -5.39 -32.14 -40.91
CA GLY A 305 -6.25 -33.32 -41.05
C GLY A 305 -7.11 -33.62 -39.80
N PHE A 306 -7.32 -32.67 -38.88
CA PHE A 306 -8.23 -32.86 -37.75
C PHE A 306 -9.70 -32.79 -38.21
N THR A 307 -10.54 -33.61 -37.58
CA THR A 307 -12.00 -33.57 -37.80
C THR A 307 -12.63 -32.34 -37.19
N GLU A 308 -13.81 -31.91 -37.65
CA GLU A 308 -14.51 -30.74 -37.10
C GLU A 308 -14.79 -30.87 -35.61
N GLU A 309 -15.10 -32.05 -35.11
CA GLU A 309 -15.24 -32.32 -33.69
C GLU A 309 -13.94 -32.05 -32.89
N GLN A 310 -12.82 -32.53 -33.46
CA GLN A 310 -11.52 -32.30 -32.87
C GLN A 310 -11.11 -30.82 -32.94
N VAL A 311 -11.40 -30.13 -34.02
CA VAL A 311 -11.18 -28.69 -34.20
C VAL A 311 -11.98 -27.94 -33.11
N THR A 312 -13.28 -28.16 -33.01
CA THR A 312 -14.16 -27.53 -32.03
C THR A 312 -13.65 -27.74 -30.59
N ARG A 313 -13.28 -28.96 -30.24
CA ARG A 313 -12.73 -29.28 -28.92
C ARG A 313 -11.42 -28.53 -28.62
N ARG A 314 -10.55 -28.35 -29.62
CA ARG A 314 -9.28 -27.63 -29.46
C ARG A 314 -9.47 -26.14 -29.32
N LEU A 315 -10.38 -25.54 -30.08
CA LEU A 315 -10.70 -24.12 -30.03
C LEU A 315 -11.18 -23.65 -28.64
N ARG A 316 -11.86 -24.52 -27.87
CA ARG A 316 -12.25 -24.25 -26.46
C ARG A 316 -11.07 -23.91 -25.56
N ARG A 317 -9.83 -24.23 -25.93
CA ARG A 317 -8.64 -23.80 -25.17
C ARG A 317 -8.44 -22.29 -25.19
N GLY A 318 -9.03 -21.60 -26.17
CA GLY A 318 -9.07 -20.14 -26.27
C GLY A 318 -10.10 -19.47 -25.35
N ASP A 319 -11.02 -20.24 -24.75
CA ASP A 319 -12.09 -19.69 -23.91
C ASP A 319 -11.57 -18.89 -22.71
N VAL A 320 -10.37 -19.22 -22.22
CA VAL A 320 -9.69 -18.47 -21.15
C VAL A 320 -9.44 -17.00 -21.53
N LEU A 321 -9.17 -16.71 -22.82
CA LEU A 321 -8.99 -15.35 -23.29
C LEU A 321 -10.33 -14.60 -23.36
N ARG A 322 -11.42 -15.29 -23.70
CA ARG A 322 -12.77 -14.71 -23.73
C ARG A 322 -13.31 -14.43 -22.33
N ALA A 323 -12.99 -15.30 -21.37
CA ALA A 323 -13.47 -15.19 -19.98
C ALA A 323 -12.70 -14.14 -19.16
N ALA A 324 -11.51 -13.69 -19.58
CA ALA A 324 -10.73 -12.75 -18.81
C ALA A 324 -11.26 -11.32 -18.96
N PRO A 325 -11.38 -10.51 -17.90
CA PRO A 325 -11.87 -9.12 -17.99
C PRO A 325 -10.90 -8.17 -18.72
N CYS A 326 -9.61 -8.51 -18.82
CA CYS A 326 -8.62 -7.67 -19.49
C CYS A 326 -7.66 -8.53 -20.32
N LEU A 327 -7.30 -8.04 -21.52
CA LEU A 327 -6.33 -8.66 -22.40
C LEU A 327 -5.21 -7.67 -22.74
N VAL A 328 -3.98 -8.16 -22.72
CA VAL A 328 -2.79 -7.43 -23.19
C VAL A 328 -2.01 -8.30 -24.14
N VAL A 329 -1.62 -7.76 -25.29
CA VAL A 329 -0.69 -8.40 -26.23
C VAL A 329 0.70 -7.81 -26.01
N PRO A 330 1.62 -8.53 -25.34
CA PRO A 330 3.02 -8.14 -25.31
C PRO A 330 3.62 -8.33 -26.71
N CYS A 331 4.36 -7.36 -27.15
CA CYS A 331 5.00 -7.35 -28.47
C CYS A 331 6.48 -7.04 -28.35
N MET A 332 7.25 -7.50 -29.33
CA MET A 332 8.65 -7.15 -29.52
C MET A 332 8.80 -6.13 -30.63
N VAL A 333 9.72 -5.17 -30.43
CA VAL A 333 10.21 -4.27 -31.46
C VAL A 333 11.73 -4.38 -31.52
N ARG A 334 12.31 -4.10 -32.68
CA ARG A 334 13.75 -4.21 -32.92
C ARG A 334 14.41 -2.84 -33.10
N ASP A 335 13.82 -1.81 -32.55
CA ASP A 335 14.38 -0.46 -32.60
C ASP A 335 15.75 -0.43 -31.93
N GLY A 336 16.78 -0.03 -32.69
CA GLY A 336 18.16 -0.01 -32.20
C GLY A 336 18.92 -1.34 -32.32
N ALA A 337 18.33 -2.36 -32.96
CA ALA A 337 19.06 -3.60 -33.29
C ALA A 337 20.20 -3.30 -34.28
N HIS A 338 21.30 -4.05 -34.13
CA HIS A 338 22.45 -3.92 -35.04
C HIS A 338 22.27 -4.80 -36.28
N ASP A 339 22.61 -4.24 -37.44
CA ASP A 339 22.66 -4.98 -38.67
C ASP A 339 24.01 -5.68 -38.80
N TYR A 340 23.98 -6.97 -39.06
CA TYR A 340 25.16 -7.78 -39.27
C TYR A 340 25.20 -8.38 -40.67
N PRO A 341 26.38 -8.37 -41.35
CA PRO A 341 26.51 -8.87 -42.73
C PRO A 341 26.45 -10.39 -42.85
N ASP A 342 26.59 -11.14 -41.75
CA ASP A 342 26.51 -12.60 -41.75
C ASP A 342 25.35 -13.14 -40.94
N ALA A 343 24.77 -14.25 -41.42
CA ALA A 343 23.59 -14.86 -40.83
C ALA A 343 23.81 -15.34 -39.37
N ARG A 344 25.02 -15.69 -38.98
CA ARG A 344 25.32 -16.17 -37.62
C ARG A 344 25.17 -15.02 -36.60
N ARG A 345 25.72 -13.83 -36.91
CA ARG A 345 25.58 -12.66 -36.01
C ARG A 345 24.18 -12.09 -36.05
N ALA A 346 23.56 -12.04 -37.25
CA ALA A 346 22.17 -11.60 -37.38
C ALA A 346 21.21 -12.49 -36.53
N ALA A 347 21.38 -13.80 -36.56
CA ALA A 347 20.60 -14.71 -35.74
C ALA A 347 20.89 -14.59 -34.22
N ALA A 348 22.12 -14.21 -33.83
CA ALA A 348 22.46 -13.95 -32.45
C ALA A 348 21.77 -12.66 -31.93
N GLU A 349 21.77 -11.62 -32.76
CA GLU A 349 21.08 -10.36 -32.47
C GLU A 349 19.58 -10.58 -32.25
N GLU A 350 18.92 -11.28 -33.16
CA GLU A 350 17.51 -11.65 -33.04
C GLU A 350 17.22 -12.39 -31.73
N ARG A 351 18.05 -13.38 -31.39
CA ARG A 351 17.88 -14.13 -30.13
C ARG A 351 18.03 -13.26 -28.89
N MET A 352 18.92 -12.28 -28.90
CA MET A 352 19.06 -11.35 -27.76
C MET A 352 17.77 -10.56 -27.55
N PHE A 353 17.13 -10.08 -28.61
CA PHE A 353 15.85 -9.36 -28.52
C PHE A 353 14.73 -10.28 -28.03
N VAL A 354 14.63 -11.51 -28.55
CA VAL A 354 13.63 -12.49 -28.07
C VAL A 354 13.83 -12.83 -26.58
N VAL A 355 15.08 -13.02 -26.13
CA VAL A 355 15.40 -13.30 -24.73
C VAL A 355 15.02 -12.10 -23.85
N ALA A 356 15.37 -10.89 -24.27
CA ALA A 356 14.99 -9.66 -23.56
C ALA A 356 13.47 -9.49 -23.49
N ALA A 357 12.77 -9.75 -24.59
CA ALA A 357 11.33 -9.69 -24.66
C ALA A 357 10.67 -10.63 -23.65
N GLY A 358 11.14 -11.87 -23.58
CA GLY A 358 10.67 -12.86 -22.58
C GLY A 358 10.94 -12.42 -21.13
N ALA A 359 12.09 -11.81 -20.86
CA ALA A 359 12.41 -11.26 -19.54
C ALA A 359 11.43 -10.13 -19.13
N GLY A 360 11.11 -9.21 -20.06
CA GLY A 360 10.13 -8.16 -19.81
C GLY A 360 8.72 -8.70 -19.57
N VAL A 361 8.29 -9.70 -20.36
CA VAL A 361 6.99 -10.35 -20.13
C VAL A 361 6.95 -11.03 -18.75
N GLN A 362 8.02 -11.70 -18.32
CA GLN A 362 8.07 -12.30 -16.98
C GLN A 362 7.95 -11.23 -15.89
N ALA A 363 8.64 -10.10 -15.99
CA ALA A 363 8.55 -9.01 -15.04
C ALA A 363 7.11 -8.43 -14.99
N PHE A 364 6.48 -8.24 -16.15
CA PHE A 364 5.07 -7.85 -16.26
C PHE A 364 4.14 -8.80 -15.49
N LEU A 365 4.28 -10.11 -15.71
CA LEU A 365 3.45 -11.14 -15.06
C LEU A 365 3.68 -11.21 -13.54
N VAL A 366 4.92 -11.00 -13.08
CA VAL A 366 5.24 -10.95 -11.64
C VAL A 366 4.59 -9.75 -10.99
N GLN A 367 4.66 -8.57 -11.62
CA GLN A 367 4.04 -7.37 -11.08
C GLN A 367 2.51 -7.51 -10.98
N LEU A 368 1.84 -8.09 -11.97
CA LEU A 368 0.40 -8.39 -11.88
C LEU A 368 0.09 -9.26 -10.65
N ALA A 369 0.93 -10.27 -10.37
CA ALA A 369 0.73 -11.11 -9.19
C ALA A 369 0.97 -10.36 -7.87
N VAL A 370 1.92 -9.43 -7.82
CA VAL A 370 2.16 -8.53 -6.67
C VAL A 370 0.94 -7.64 -6.41
N GLU A 371 0.27 -7.19 -7.47
CA GLU A 371 -0.99 -6.40 -7.39
C GLU A 371 -2.23 -7.26 -7.04
N GLY A 372 -2.04 -8.56 -6.83
CA GLY A 372 -3.14 -9.49 -6.49
C GLY A 372 -3.93 -9.99 -7.70
N LEU A 373 -3.49 -9.70 -8.92
CA LEU A 373 -4.14 -10.18 -10.13
C LEU A 373 -3.60 -11.54 -10.56
N GLY A 374 -4.51 -12.36 -11.12
CA GLY A 374 -4.16 -13.56 -11.85
C GLY A 374 -3.86 -13.25 -13.32
N SER A 375 -2.98 -14.06 -13.91
CA SER A 375 -2.70 -13.95 -15.34
C SER A 375 -2.39 -15.29 -15.96
N THR A 376 -2.68 -15.42 -17.27
CA THR A 376 -2.18 -16.54 -18.10
C THR A 376 -1.67 -16.01 -19.44
N TRP A 377 -0.45 -16.41 -19.78
CA TRP A 377 0.19 -16.07 -21.06
C TRP A 377 -0.06 -17.19 -22.06
N VAL A 378 -0.85 -16.91 -23.10
CA VAL A 378 -1.26 -17.83 -24.14
C VAL A 378 -0.45 -17.53 -25.40
N SER A 379 0.21 -18.54 -25.95
CA SER A 379 1.12 -18.41 -27.08
C SER A 379 0.45 -18.37 -28.47
N SER A 380 -0.89 -18.40 -28.53
CA SER A 380 -1.60 -18.53 -29.82
C SER A 380 -1.26 -17.43 -30.84
N ALA A 381 -1.02 -16.19 -30.39
CA ALA A 381 -0.63 -15.10 -31.28
C ALA A 381 0.73 -15.29 -31.98
N LEU A 382 1.61 -16.12 -31.44
CA LEU A 382 2.89 -16.49 -32.10
C LEU A 382 2.69 -17.26 -33.41
N PHE A 383 1.56 -17.95 -33.56
CA PHE A 383 1.21 -18.75 -34.74
C PHE A 383 0.44 -17.97 -35.79
N CYS A 384 0.00 -16.76 -35.49
CA CYS A 384 -0.73 -15.90 -36.42
C CYS A 384 -0.37 -14.41 -36.21
N PRO A 385 0.92 -14.05 -36.28
CA PRO A 385 1.34 -12.68 -36.01
C PRO A 385 0.73 -11.66 -36.96
N ASP A 386 0.59 -12.02 -38.24
CA ASP A 386 -0.07 -11.25 -39.28
C ASP A 386 -1.51 -10.90 -38.90
N VAL A 387 -2.29 -11.86 -38.43
CA VAL A 387 -3.69 -11.65 -38.00
C VAL A 387 -3.76 -10.66 -36.84
N VAL A 388 -2.87 -10.80 -35.86
CA VAL A 388 -2.84 -9.90 -34.69
C VAL A 388 -2.44 -8.50 -35.11
N GLN A 389 -1.45 -8.36 -35.99
CA GLN A 389 -0.99 -7.07 -36.50
C GLN A 389 -2.09 -6.35 -37.28
N ASP A 390 -2.76 -7.06 -38.18
CA ASP A 390 -3.85 -6.50 -38.99
C ASP A 390 -5.03 -6.06 -38.13
N VAL A 391 -5.47 -6.91 -37.20
CA VAL A 391 -6.63 -6.56 -36.35
C VAL A 391 -6.34 -5.43 -35.40
N LEU A 392 -5.15 -5.39 -34.79
CA LEU A 392 -4.79 -4.34 -33.83
C LEU A 392 -4.22 -3.07 -34.49
N ASP A 393 -3.97 -3.09 -35.83
CA ASP A 393 -3.32 -2.02 -36.57
C ASP A 393 -1.95 -1.65 -35.97
N ILE A 394 -1.10 -2.66 -35.79
CA ILE A 394 0.27 -2.56 -35.24
C ILE A 394 1.27 -3.21 -36.16
N THR A 395 2.52 -2.74 -36.11
CA THR A 395 3.65 -3.33 -36.86
C THR A 395 4.57 -4.16 -35.94
N TRP A 396 4.27 -4.25 -34.66
CA TRP A 396 5.07 -4.94 -33.67
C TRP A 396 4.87 -6.45 -33.74
N GLU A 397 5.89 -7.21 -33.38
CA GLU A 397 5.85 -8.67 -33.35
C GLU A 397 5.16 -9.17 -32.08
N PRO A 398 3.95 -9.78 -32.16
CA PRO A 398 3.24 -10.25 -30.97
C PRO A 398 3.92 -11.49 -30.36
N LEU A 399 4.01 -11.52 -29.03
CA LEU A 399 4.64 -12.59 -28.25
C LEU A 399 3.63 -13.49 -27.53
N GLY A 400 2.37 -13.41 -27.90
CA GLY A 400 1.27 -14.09 -27.26
C GLY A 400 0.20 -13.13 -26.79
N VAL A 401 -0.79 -13.63 -26.05
CA VAL A 401 -1.83 -12.84 -25.41
C VAL A 401 -1.83 -13.13 -23.92
N VAL A 402 -1.83 -12.11 -23.10
CA VAL A 402 -1.95 -12.24 -21.63
C VAL A 402 -3.39 -11.92 -21.22
N ALA A 403 -4.07 -12.95 -20.71
CA ALA A 403 -5.35 -12.80 -20.03
C ALA A 403 -5.10 -12.39 -18.58
N ILE A 404 -5.81 -11.36 -18.10
CA ILE A 404 -5.62 -10.73 -16.78
C ILE A 404 -6.98 -10.57 -16.11
N GLY A 405 -7.05 -10.85 -14.80
CA GLY A 405 -8.25 -10.63 -13.99
C GLY A 405 -8.03 -10.99 -12.53
N HIS A 406 -9.02 -10.71 -11.71
CA HIS A 406 -9.03 -11.17 -10.33
C HIS A 406 -9.26 -12.68 -10.31
N PRO A 407 -8.38 -13.49 -9.64
CA PRO A 407 -8.57 -14.93 -9.56
C PRO A 407 -9.90 -15.30 -8.94
N ALA A 408 -10.68 -16.20 -9.58
CA ALA A 408 -11.92 -16.71 -9.00
C ALA A 408 -11.67 -17.59 -7.77
N GLU A 409 -10.48 -18.22 -7.71
CA GLU A 409 -10.02 -19.05 -6.59
C GLU A 409 -8.58 -18.69 -6.23
N ARG A 410 -8.21 -18.93 -4.98
CA ARG A 410 -6.83 -18.70 -4.53
C ARG A 410 -5.87 -19.63 -5.31
N PRO A 411 -4.85 -19.07 -5.98
CA PRO A 411 -3.91 -19.89 -6.73
C PRO A 411 -3.17 -20.91 -5.84
N VAL A 412 -3.13 -22.16 -6.29
CA VAL A 412 -2.45 -23.24 -5.56
C VAL A 412 -0.92 -23.04 -5.67
N PRO A 413 -0.17 -23.22 -4.57
CA PRO A 413 1.29 -23.19 -4.61
C PRO A 413 1.86 -24.23 -5.58
N ARG A 414 2.98 -23.92 -6.23
CA ARG A 414 3.70 -24.90 -7.06
C ARG A 414 4.30 -25.98 -6.17
N THR A 415 4.32 -27.20 -6.69
CA THR A 415 5.21 -28.24 -6.17
C THR A 415 6.66 -27.74 -6.31
N SER A 416 7.39 -27.76 -5.23
CA SER A 416 8.82 -27.42 -5.23
C SER A 416 9.57 -28.37 -6.17
N ARG A 417 10.46 -27.82 -6.97
CA ARG A 417 11.50 -28.59 -7.71
C ARG A 417 12.81 -28.33 -6.99
N ASP A 418 13.67 -29.33 -6.93
CA ASP A 418 15.00 -29.12 -6.36
C ASP A 418 15.82 -28.28 -7.34
N PRO A 419 16.32 -27.09 -6.96
CA PRO A 419 17.15 -26.27 -7.81
C PRO A 419 18.47 -26.96 -8.23
N GLU A 420 18.99 -27.87 -7.42
CA GLU A 420 20.23 -28.61 -7.73
C GLU A 420 20.07 -29.51 -8.98
N ASP A 421 18.86 -29.97 -9.29
CA ASP A 421 18.59 -30.72 -10.54
C ASP A 421 18.84 -29.89 -11.80
N PHE A 422 18.87 -28.56 -11.67
CA PHE A 422 19.02 -27.60 -12.78
C PHE A 422 20.36 -26.87 -12.77
N LEU A 423 21.22 -27.11 -11.76
CA LEU A 423 22.52 -26.50 -11.62
C LEU A 423 23.62 -27.48 -11.98
N VAL A 424 24.36 -27.20 -13.06
CA VAL A 424 25.48 -28.03 -13.47
C VAL A 424 26.80 -27.34 -13.16
N ARG A 425 27.61 -27.95 -12.29
CA ARG A 425 28.98 -27.51 -12.05
C ARG A 425 29.90 -28.09 -13.11
N ARG A 426 30.69 -27.27 -13.78
CA ARG A 426 31.69 -27.68 -14.78
C ARG A 426 33.04 -27.02 -14.50
#